data_192fdff4ec756cfbe621a51e1c16a742
#
_entry.id   192fdff4ec756cfbe621a51e1c16a742
#
_cell.length_a   1.000
_cell.length_b   1.000
_cell.length_c   1.000
_cell.angle_alpha   90.00
_cell.angle_beta   90.00
_cell.angle_gamma   90.00
#
_symmetry.space_group_name_H-M   'P 1'
#
loop_
_entity.id
_entity.type
_entity.pdbx_description
1 polymer ?
#
loop_
_entity_poly.entity_id
_entity_poly.type
_entity_poly.pdbx_seq_one_letter_code
_entity_poly.pdbx_strand_id
1 'polypeptide(L)'
;MDPGVDKIVSSIISEAQENANKIISEAEKKAESIIEDGEKRAAIEKEKILESARKQARMQYHQLISEAKMKARRAELEAREEIITEAFKKAEEELQKITSSKDEKYIQSLENIIKEAATEIG
;
A
#
# COMPACT_ATOMS: atom_id res chain seq x y z
N MET A 1 -55.42 65.95 17.04
CA MET A 1 -55.04 64.52 17.19
C MET A 1 -55.05 64.16 18.68
N ASP A 2 -55.65 63.07 19.00
CA ASP A 2 -55.73 62.58 20.38
C ASP A 2 -54.36 62.05 20.85
N PRO A 3 -53.75 62.65 21.90
CA PRO A 3 -52.49 62.18 22.44
C PRO A 3 -52.52 60.74 22.91
N GLY A 4 -53.69 60.23 23.31
CA GLY A 4 -53.87 58.83 23.70
C GLY A 4 -53.76 57.85 22.53
N VAL A 5 -54.29 58.24 21.35
CA VAL A 5 -54.18 57.41 20.14
C VAL A 5 -52.77 57.40 19.62
N ASP A 6 -52.04 58.50 19.62
CA ASP A 6 -50.62 58.57 19.23
C ASP A 6 -49.74 57.72 20.12
N LYS A 7 -50.02 57.64 21.40
CA LYS A 7 -49.32 56.83 22.38
C LYS A 7 -49.54 55.32 22.16
N ILE A 8 -50.77 54.94 21.81
CA ILE A 8 -51.09 53.52 21.48
C ILE A 8 -50.42 53.12 20.18
N VAL A 9 -50.48 53.96 19.13
CA VAL A 9 -49.81 53.71 17.86
C VAL A 9 -48.31 53.59 18.05
N SER A 10 -47.67 54.46 18.79
CA SER A 10 -46.28 54.48 19.11
C SER A 10 -45.84 53.15 19.87
N SER A 11 -46.68 52.73 20.84
CA SER A 11 -46.47 51.54 21.60
C SER A 11 -46.53 50.26 20.73
N ILE A 12 -47.54 50.22 19.82
CA ILE A 12 -47.68 49.11 18.88
C ILE A 12 -46.48 49.03 17.92
N ILE A 13 -46.03 50.16 17.40
CA ILE A 13 -44.84 50.21 16.51
C ILE A 13 -43.60 49.81 17.27
N SER A 14 -43.38 50.26 18.49
CA SER A 14 -42.26 49.92 19.33
C SER A 14 -42.21 48.38 19.63
N GLU A 15 -43.35 47.82 20.00
CA GLU A 15 -43.47 46.39 20.25
C GLU A 15 -43.21 45.60 18.98
N ALA A 16 -43.75 45.99 17.86
CA ALA A 16 -43.47 45.36 16.56
C ALA A 16 -41.97 45.42 16.19
N GLN A 17 -41.31 46.54 16.45
CA GLN A 17 -39.90 46.75 16.22
C GLN A 17 -39.05 45.85 17.14
N GLU A 18 -39.41 45.75 18.41
CA GLU A 18 -38.74 44.87 19.36
C GLU A 18 -38.87 43.40 18.94
N ASN A 19 -40.08 42.97 18.55
CA ASN A 19 -40.34 41.63 18.06
C ASN A 19 -39.54 41.32 16.78
N ALA A 20 -39.50 42.24 15.84
CA ALA A 20 -38.71 42.11 14.61
C ALA A 20 -37.21 41.96 14.93
N ASN A 21 -36.68 42.82 15.79
CA ASN A 21 -35.28 42.76 16.22
C ASN A 21 -34.97 41.46 16.94
N LYS A 22 -35.87 40.95 17.77
CA LYS A 22 -35.73 39.67 18.46
C LYS A 22 -35.68 38.52 17.46
N ILE A 23 -36.57 38.48 16.47
CA ILE A 23 -36.60 37.47 15.42
C ILE A 23 -35.31 37.49 14.61
N ILE A 24 -34.82 38.65 14.23
CA ILE A 24 -33.57 38.83 13.49
C ILE A 24 -32.40 38.32 14.34
N SER A 25 -32.30 38.72 15.61
CA SER A 25 -31.24 38.29 16.50
C SER A 25 -31.23 36.77 16.74
N GLU A 26 -32.39 36.15 16.89
CA GLU A 26 -32.54 34.71 17.02
C GLU A 26 -32.12 33.99 15.71
N ALA A 27 -32.48 34.53 14.55
CA ALA A 27 -32.09 33.98 13.26
C ALA A 27 -30.58 34.08 13.03
N GLU A 28 -29.96 35.21 13.40
CA GLU A 28 -28.50 35.38 13.33
C GLU A 28 -27.76 34.39 14.23
N LYS A 29 -28.22 34.21 15.46
CA LYS A 29 -27.64 33.23 16.38
C LYS A 29 -27.76 31.77 15.85
N LYS A 30 -28.92 31.45 15.26
CA LYS A 30 -29.09 30.12 14.63
C LYS A 30 -28.18 29.97 13.43
N ALA A 31 -28.03 30.97 12.59
CA ALA A 31 -27.14 30.97 11.44
C ALA A 31 -25.69 30.76 11.89
N GLU A 32 -25.23 31.48 12.90
CA GLU A 32 -23.90 31.37 13.49
C GLU A 32 -23.64 29.95 14.05
N SER A 33 -24.63 29.42 14.79
CA SER A 33 -24.56 28.05 15.31
C SER A 33 -24.45 26.99 14.20
N ILE A 34 -25.22 27.16 13.12
CA ILE A 34 -25.17 26.24 11.96
C ILE A 34 -23.81 26.31 11.28
N ILE A 35 -23.24 27.49 11.10
CA ILE A 35 -21.90 27.66 10.52
C ILE A 35 -20.84 27.03 11.41
N GLU A 36 -20.88 27.29 12.71
CA GLU A 36 -19.93 26.70 13.67
C GLU A 36 -19.98 25.16 13.68
N ASP A 37 -21.20 24.59 13.71
CA ASP A 37 -21.39 23.15 13.62
C ASP A 37 -20.88 22.59 12.30
N GLY A 38 -21.12 23.30 11.19
CA GLY A 38 -20.60 22.93 9.87
C GLY A 38 -19.09 22.92 9.81
N GLU A 39 -18.44 23.93 10.37
CA GLU A 39 -16.98 24.02 10.46
C GLU A 39 -16.39 22.88 11.31
N LYS A 40 -17.00 22.59 12.45
CA LYS A 40 -16.59 21.47 13.31
C LYS A 40 -16.71 20.13 12.58
N ARG A 41 -17.83 19.89 11.90
CA ARG A 41 -18.03 18.66 11.11
C ARG A 41 -17.03 18.55 9.97
N ALA A 42 -16.78 19.66 9.26
CA ALA A 42 -15.80 19.70 8.18
C ALA A 42 -14.38 19.42 8.68
N ALA A 43 -13.99 19.95 9.84
CA ALA A 43 -12.69 19.68 10.45
C ALA A 43 -12.52 18.19 10.83
N ILE A 44 -13.56 17.59 11.41
CA ILE A 44 -13.55 16.16 11.76
C ILE A 44 -13.45 15.30 10.50
N GLU A 45 -14.22 15.60 9.47
CA GLU A 45 -14.19 14.86 8.21
C GLU A 45 -12.86 14.99 7.48
N LYS A 46 -12.29 16.19 7.47
CA LYS A 46 -10.93 16.42 6.95
C LYS A 46 -9.91 15.54 7.64
N GLU A 47 -9.94 15.48 8.96
CA GLU A 47 -8.98 14.65 9.72
C GLU A 47 -9.15 13.15 9.43
N LYS A 48 -10.38 12.67 9.33
CA LYS A 48 -10.67 11.29 8.93
C LYS A 48 -10.14 10.96 7.54
N ILE A 49 -10.34 11.84 6.58
CA ILE A 49 -9.84 11.68 5.20
C ILE A 49 -8.31 11.63 5.20
N LEU A 50 -7.65 12.54 5.91
CA LEU A 50 -6.20 12.57 6.03
C LEU A 50 -5.64 11.31 6.70
N GLU A 51 -6.26 10.85 7.77
CA GLU A 51 -5.85 9.62 8.46
C GLU A 51 -6.00 8.40 7.56
N SER A 52 -7.14 8.29 6.86
CA SER A 52 -7.37 7.23 5.89
C SER A 52 -6.34 7.24 4.75
N ALA A 53 -6.08 8.42 4.19
CA ALA A 53 -5.07 8.58 3.14
C ALA A 53 -3.66 8.20 3.61
N ARG A 54 -3.27 8.61 4.81
CA ARG A 54 -1.99 8.23 5.43
C ARG A 54 -1.88 6.72 5.65
N LYS A 55 -2.97 6.08 6.07
CA LYS A 55 -3.02 4.63 6.24
C LYS A 55 -2.86 3.90 4.91
N GLN A 56 -3.58 4.34 3.88
CA GLN A 56 -3.45 3.77 2.53
C GLN A 56 -2.04 3.95 1.97
N ALA A 57 -1.46 5.14 2.10
CA ALA A 57 -0.11 5.42 1.66
C ALA A 57 0.93 4.51 2.35
N ARG A 58 0.80 4.29 3.65
CA ARG A 58 1.67 3.35 4.39
C ARG A 58 1.52 1.92 3.89
N MET A 59 0.29 1.47 3.66
CA MET A 59 0.06 0.12 3.10
C MET A 59 0.69 -0.05 1.73
N GLN A 60 0.52 0.92 0.84
CA GLN A 60 1.14 0.90 -0.50
C GLN A 60 2.67 0.92 -0.41
N TYR A 61 3.22 1.74 0.47
CA TYR A 61 4.67 1.76 0.71
C TYR A 61 5.20 0.39 1.15
N HIS A 62 4.57 -0.24 2.13
CA HIS A 62 4.98 -1.57 2.58
C HIS A 62 4.82 -2.63 1.49
N GLN A 63 3.75 -2.56 0.70
CA GLN A 63 3.54 -3.45 -0.43
C GLN A 63 4.66 -3.31 -1.47
N LEU A 64 4.98 -2.08 -1.87
CA LEU A 64 6.06 -1.82 -2.82
C LEU A 64 7.43 -2.32 -2.33
N ILE A 65 7.75 -2.09 -1.06
CA ILE A 65 8.99 -2.59 -0.46
C ILE A 65 9.02 -4.12 -0.45
N SER A 66 7.91 -4.77 -0.09
CA SER A 66 7.81 -6.23 -0.07
C SER A 66 7.95 -6.83 -1.48
N GLU A 67 7.27 -6.24 -2.46
CA GLU A 67 7.38 -6.64 -3.87
C GLU A 67 8.81 -6.47 -4.40
N ALA A 68 9.46 -5.36 -4.09
CA ALA A 68 10.85 -5.11 -4.48
C ALA A 68 11.81 -6.14 -3.87
N LYS A 69 11.64 -6.47 -2.59
CA LYS A 69 12.42 -7.52 -1.91
C LYS A 69 12.20 -8.90 -2.54
N MET A 70 10.96 -9.23 -2.86
CA MET A 70 10.64 -10.50 -3.53
C MET A 70 11.25 -10.57 -4.94
N LYS A 71 11.17 -9.49 -5.71
CA LYS A 71 11.80 -9.42 -7.04
C LYS A 71 13.31 -9.55 -6.97
N ALA A 72 13.96 -8.88 -6.04
CA ALA A 72 15.39 -8.97 -5.82
C ALA A 72 15.82 -10.42 -5.46
N ARG A 73 15.09 -11.06 -4.55
CA ARG A 73 15.35 -12.45 -4.16
C ARG A 73 15.15 -13.43 -5.32
N ARG A 74 14.10 -13.22 -6.12
CA ARG A 74 13.86 -14.03 -7.31
C ARG A 74 15.00 -13.91 -8.31
N ALA A 75 15.43 -12.67 -8.60
CA ALA A 75 16.56 -12.42 -9.50
C ALA A 75 17.86 -13.09 -9.00
N GLU A 76 18.12 -13.05 -7.70
CA GLU A 76 19.26 -13.74 -7.10
C GLU A 76 19.17 -15.27 -7.27
N LEU A 77 18.00 -15.85 -7.03
CA LEU A 77 17.78 -17.29 -7.19
C LEU A 77 17.88 -17.72 -8.66
N GLU A 78 17.33 -16.96 -9.58
CA GLU A 78 17.42 -17.18 -11.03
C GLU A 78 18.89 -17.16 -11.49
N ALA A 79 19.66 -16.17 -11.04
CA ALA A 79 21.08 -16.09 -11.35
C ALA A 79 21.87 -17.29 -10.81
N ARG A 80 21.57 -17.74 -9.61
CA ARG A 80 22.19 -18.94 -9.04
C ARG A 80 21.83 -20.20 -9.83
N GLU A 81 20.58 -20.34 -10.22
CA GLU A 81 20.10 -21.48 -11.02
C GLU A 81 20.78 -21.50 -12.39
N GLU A 82 20.92 -20.36 -13.05
CA GLU A 82 21.65 -20.23 -14.32
C GLU A 82 23.11 -20.70 -14.19
N ILE A 83 23.80 -20.24 -13.15
CA ILE A 83 25.21 -20.64 -12.90
C ILE A 83 25.31 -22.14 -12.65
N ILE A 84 24.42 -22.70 -11.84
CA ILE A 84 24.42 -24.16 -11.56
C ILE A 84 24.14 -24.94 -12.84
N THR A 85 23.14 -24.54 -13.62
CA THR A 85 22.79 -25.18 -14.89
C THR A 85 23.94 -25.10 -15.88
N GLU A 86 24.63 -23.99 -15.98
CA GLU A 86 25.80 -23.83 -16.84
C GLU A 86 26.97 -24.71 -16.39
N ALA A 87 27.20 -24.80 -15.07
CA ALA A 87 28.23 -25.68 -14.52
C ALA A 87 27.96 -27.13 -14.85
N PHE A 88 26.74 -27.63 -14.69
CA PHE A 88 26.35 -28.98 -15.07
C PHE A 88 26.50 -29.24 -16.57
N LYS A 89 26.08 -28.28 -17.40
CA LYS A 89 26.22 -28.37 -18.85
C LYS A 89 27.70 -28.49 -19.27
N LYS A 90 28.57 -27.65 -18.70
CA LYS A 90 30.02 -27.76 -18.95
C LYS A 90 30.61 -29.09 -18.49
N ALA A 91 30.19 -29.59 -17.34
CA ALA A 91 30.61 -30.89 -16.86
C ALA A 91 30.17 -32.02 -17.80
N GLU A 92 28.95 -32.01 -18.28
CA GLU A 92 28.44 -32.95 -19.29
C GLU A 92 29.24 -32.87 -20.58
N GLU A 93 29.50 -31.68 -21.09
CA GLU A 93 30.32 -31.46 -22.31
C GLU A 93 31.74 -32.04 -22.14
N GLU A 94 32.36 -31.82 -21.00
CA GLU A 94 33.69 -32.39 -20.69
C GLU A 94 33.65 -33.92 -20.59
N LEU A 95 32.65 -34.49 -19.94
CA LEU A 95 32.46 -35.94 -19.89
C LEU A 95 32.24 -36.54 -21.29
N GLN A 96 31.45 -35.87 -22.15
CA GLN A 96 31.26 -36.30 -23.52
C GLN A 96 32.54 -36.25 -24.35
N LYS A 97 33.39 -35.26 -24.15
CA LYS A 97 34.71 -35.18 -24.80
C LYS A 97 35.61 -36.35 -24.36
N ILE A 98 35.64 -36.63 -23.07
CA ILE A 98 36.43 -37.73 -22.51
C ILE A 98 35.93 -39.07 -23.05
N THR A 99 34.62 -39.29 -23.10
CA THR A 99 34.04 -40.54 -23.63
C THR A 99 34.22 -40.68 -25.14
N SER A 100 34.15 -39.59 -25.89
CA SER A 100 34.31 -39.59 -27.35
C SER A 100 35.76 -39.77 -27.80
N SER A 101 36.71 -39.23 -27.02
CA SER A 101 38.15 -39.34 -27.33
C SER A 101 38.72 -40.73 -27.04
N LYS A 102 38.01 -41.59 -26.32
CA LYS A 102 38.47 -42.90 -25.87
C LYS A 102 39.89 -42.85 -25.25
N ASP A 103 40.11 -41.80 -24.46
CA ASP A 103 41.36 -41.53 -23.79
C ASP A 103 41.73 -42.69 -22.85
N GLU A 104 43.01 -42.89 -22.65
CA GLU A 104 43.56 -43.95 -21.78
C GLU A 104 42.98 -43.87 -20.35
N LYS A 105 42.76 -42.67 -19.85
CA LYS A 105 42.11 -42.45 -18.55
C LYS A 105 40.65 -42.94 -18.51
N TYR A 106 39.90 -42.77 -19.58
CA TYR A 106 38.51 -43.23 -19.72
C TYR A 106 38.46 -44.77 -19.70
N ILE A 107 39.29 -45.41 -20.47
CA ILE A 107 39.39 -46.87 -20.52
C ILE A 107 39.82 -47.43 -19.16
N GLN A 108 40.78 -46.79 -18.51
CA GLN A 108 41.23 -47.15 -17.18
C GLN A 108 40.15 -47.01 -16.10
N SER A 109 39.33 -45.95 -16.19
CA SER A 109 38.17 -45.74 -15.32
C SER A 109 37.09 -46.80 -15.52
N LEU A 110 36.80 -47.20 -16.77
CA LEU A 110 35.87 -48.28 -17.09
C LEU A 110 36.39 -49.64 -16.55
N GLU A 111 37.65 -49.96 -16.72
CA GLU A 111 38.26 -51.16 -16.18
C GLU A 111 38.16 -51.19 -14.65
N ASN A 112 38.40 -50.08 -13.97
CA ASN A 112 38.29 -49.99 -12.51
C ASN A 112 36.85 -50.20 -12.04
N ILE A 113 35.86 -49.60 -12.72
CA ILE A 113 34.44 -49.79 -12.42
C ILE A 113 34.04 -51.26 -12.61
N ILE A 114 34.46 -51.90 -13.69
CA ILE A 114 34.18 -53.32 -13.96
C ILE A 114 34.80 -54.21 -12.90
N LYS A 115 36.05 -53.94 -12.50
CA LYS A 115 36.76 -54.71 -11.43
C LYS A 115 36.06 -54.53 -10.10
N GLU A 116 35.65 -53.32 -9.76
CA GLU A 116 34.93 -53.02 -8.51
C GLU A 116 33.56 -53.71 -8.47
N ALA A 117 32.80 -53.61 -9.55
CA ALA A 117 31.53 -54.29 -9.69
C ALA A 117 31.67 -55.83 -9.63
N ALA A 118 32.66 -56.41 -10.28
CA ALA A 118 32.97 -57.86 -10.23
C ALA A 118 33.35 -58.30 -8.81
N THR A 119 34.07 -57.46 -8.06
CA THR A 119 34.46 -57.74 -6.69
C THR A 119 33.27 -57.72 -5.73
N GLU A 120 32.33 -56.83 -5.94
CA GLU A 120 31.11 -56.75 -5.12
C GLU A 120 30.10 -57.86 -5.42
N ILE A 121 30.04 -58.35 -6.65
CA ILE A 121 29.13 -59.43 -7.04
C ILE A 121 29.70 -60.81 -6.65
N GLY A 122 30.96 -60.88 -6.40
CA GLY A 122 31.66 -62.08 -5.99
C GLY A 122 32.07 -62.93 -7.12
#